data_0081775dabc75a2e870ab26362b7f807
#
_entry.id   0081775dabc75a2e870ab26362b7f807
#
_cell.length_a   1.000
_cell.length_b   1.000
_cell.length_c   1.000
_cell.angle_alpha   90.00
_cell.angle_beta   90.00
_cell.angle_gamma   90.00
#
_symmetry.space_group_name_H-M   'P 1'
#
loop_
_entity.id
_entity.type
_entity.pdbx_description
1 polymer ?
#
loop_
_entity_poly.entity_id
_entity_poly.type
_entity_poly.pdbx_seq_one_letter_code
_entity_poly.pdbx_strand_id
1 'polypeptide(L)'
;MSSWLSQIVNEEGPIHRQILIWRLCAAASIAKAGSRIQERIQEVLSKLVQSGEILSEGDYFLLKGQDYSSRNRSELPNQERNPDFVSDQELLETQKALGAPATDASIWRALGYARVTTAMMERLEGLEGSKQ
;
A
#
# COMPACT_ATOMS: atom_id res chain seq x y z
N MET A 1 11.63 -13.12 11.88
CA MET A 1 10.58 -12.14 11.56
C MET A 1 11.05 -11.01 10.62
N SER A 2 12.22 -10.41 10.90
CA SER A 2 12.72 -9.30 10.06
C SER A 2 12.92 -9.69 8.60
N SER A 3 13.44 -10.88 8.33
CA SER A 3 13.65 -11.34 6.95
C SER A 3 12.33 -11.56 6.21
N TRP A 4 11.28 -12.01 6.91
CA TRP A 4 9.95 -12.18 6.32
C TRP A 4 9.33 -10.82 5.98
N LEU A 5 9.47 -9.84 6.87
CA LEU A 5 8.97 -8.49 6.62
C LEU A 5 9.67 -7.86 5.42
N SER A 6 10.98 -7.95 5.37
CA SER A 6 11.76 -7.40 4.24
C SER A 6 11.37 -8.08 2.92
N GLN A 7 11.18 -9.39 2.95
CA GLN A 7 10.76 -10.14 1.76
C GLN A 7 9.39 -9.72 1.27
N ILE A 8 8.41 -9.59 2.18
CA ILE A 8 7.06 -9.15 1.82
C ILE A 8 7.10 -7.74 1.21
N VAL A 9 7.83 -6.82 1.82
CA VAL A 9 7.95 -5.46 1.30
C VAL A 9 8.64 -5.46 -0.06
N ASN A 10 9.67 -6.31 -0.25
CA ASN A 10 10.35 -6.44 -1.53
C ASN A 10 9.40 -6.90 -2.64
N GLU A 11 8.51 -7.84 -2.35
CA GLU A 11 7.59 -8.42 -3.34
C GLU A 11 6.37 -7.55 -3.59
N GLU A 12 5.83 -6.91 -2.56
CA GLU A 12 4.55 -6.21 -2.63
C GLU A 12 4.62 -4.71 -2.36
N GLY A 13 5.78 -4.18 -2.00
CA GLY A 13 5.90 -2.76 -1.68
C GLY A 13 5.70 -1.83 -2.88
N PRO A 14 5.22 -0.64 -2.69
CA PRO A 14 4.76 -0.07 -1.41
C PRO A 14 3.52 -0.80 -0.88
N ILE A 15 3.56 -1.17 0.38
CA ILE A 15 2.51 -1.98 1.00
C ILE A 15 1.94 -1.28 2.23
N HIS A 16 0.62 -1.30 2.37
CA HIS A 16 -0.05 -0.76 3.54
C HIS A 16 0.24 -1.65 4.76
N ARG A 17 0.41 -1.03 5.93
CA ARG A 17 0.73 -1.71 7.18
C ARG A 17 -0.22 -2.87 7.48
N GLN A 18 -1.53 -2.68 7.31
CA GLN A 18 -2.51 -3.72 7.62
C GLN A 18 -2.33 -4.95 6.71
N ILE A 19 -2.07 -4.74 5.43
CA ILE A 19 -1.83 -5.84 4.50
C ILE A 19 -0.52 -6.55 4.87
N LEU A 20 0.52 -5.80 5.24
CA LEU A 20 1.79 -6.37 5.68
C LEU A 20 1.59 -7.28 6.89
N ILE A 21 0.79 -6.86 7.87
CA ILE A 21 0.46 -7.68 9.04
C ILE A 21 -0.25 -8.96 8.61
N TRP A 22 -1.25 -8.87 7.73
CA TRP A 22 -1.97 -10.03 7.23
C TRP A 22 -1.06 -11.03 6.51
N ARG A 23 -0.15 -10.53 5.66
CA ARG A 23 0.82 -11.39 4.95
C ARG A 23 1.76 -12.11 5.90
N LEU A 24 2.25 -11.39 6.91
CA LEU A 24 3.15 -11.98 7.91
C LEU A 24 2.42 -13.06 8.73
N CYS A 25 1.20 -12.80 9.15
CA CYS A 25 0.40 -13.78 9.88
C CYS A 25 0.12 -15.02 9.03
N ALA A 26 -0.17 -14.85 7.75
CA ALA A 26 -0.37 -15.96 6.83
C ALA A 26 0.90 -16.80 6.69
N ALA A 27 2.06 -16.16 6.55
CA ALA A 27 3.35 -16.86 6.46
C ALA A 27 3.69 -17.63 7.72
N ALA A 28 3.29 -17.11 8.89
CA ALA A 28 3.54 -17.75 10.18
C ALA A 28 2.42 -18.70 10.62
N SER A 29 1.40 -18.90 9.79
CA SER A 29 0.21 -19.72 10.10
C SER A 29 -0.56 -19.22 11.32
N ILE A 30 -0.61 -17.91 11.50
CA ILE A 30 -1.34 -17.26 12.57
C ILE A 30 -2.68 -16.75 12.02
N ALA A 31 -3.79 -17.22 12.59
CA ALA A 31 -5.13 -16.87 12.10
C ALA A 31 -5.46 -15.38 12.31
N LYS A 32 -5.01 -14.81 13.42
CA LYS A 32 -5.30 -13.42 13.76
C LYS A 32 -4.18 -12.85 14.63
N ALA A 33 -3.72 -11.65 14.30
CA ALA A 33 -2.70 -10.95 15.08
C ALA A 33 -3.34 -10.31 16.33
N GLY A 34 -3.05 -10.85 17.51
CA GLY A 34 -3.40 -10.21 18.78
C GLY A 34 -2.50 -9.01 19.04
N SER A 35 -2.78 -8.25 20.11
CA SER A 35 -2.04 -7.03 20.45
C SER A 35 -0.54 -7.28 20.64
N ARG A 36 -0.17 -8.38 21.26
CA ARG A 36 1.23 -8.77 21.47
C ARG A 36 1.98 -8.96 20.16
N ILE A 37 1.35 -9.65 19.22
CA ILE A 37 1.95 -9.91 17.91
C ILE A 37 2.08 -8.61 17.12
N GLN A 38 1.06 -7.75 17.18
CA GLN A 38 1.11 -6.45 16.51
C GLN A 38 2.22 -5.56 17.08
N GLU A 39 2.38 -5.55 18.41
CA GLU A 39 3.46 -4.81 19.06
C GLU A 39 4.82 -5.32 18.63
N ARG A 40 4.99 -6.64 18.53
CA ARG A 40 6.25 -7.23 18.10
C ARG A 40 6.56 -6.89 16.65
N ILE A 41 5.56 -6.94 15.78
CA ILE A 41 5.72 -6.54 14.38
C ILE A 41 6.13 -5.07 14.31
N GLN A 42 5.49 -4.21 15.07
CA GLN A 42 5.81 -2.79 15.09
C GLN A 42 7.24 -2.53 15.57
N GLU A 43 7.71 -3.25 16.59
CA GLU A 43 9.09 -3.14 17.06
C GLU A 43 10.08 -3.51 15.96
N VAL A 44 9.86 -4.62 15.27
CA VAL A 44 10.74 -5.09 14.21
C VAL A 44 10.72 -4.11 13.02
N LEU A 45 9.53 -3.62 12.64
CA LEU A 45 9.41 -2.61 11.58
C LEU A 45 10.18 -1.34 11.94
N SER A 46 10.05 -0.87 13.19
CA SER A 46 10.75 0.33 13.65
C SER A 46 12.27 0.17 13.53
N LYS A 47 12.81 -1.00 13.88
CA LYS A 47 14.23 -1.28 13.74
C LYS A 47 14.67 -1.29 12.27
N LEU A 48 13.87 -1.87 11.40
CA LEU A 48 14.17 -1.91 9.96
C LEU A 48 14.14 -0.50 9.35
N VAL A 49 13.20 0.34 9.79
CA VAL A 49 13.14 1.73 9.35
C VAL A 49 14.35 2.51 9.86
N GLN A 50 14.73 2.32 11.13
CA GLN A 50 15.90 2.99 11.72
C GLN A 50 17.19 2.61 11.00
N SER A 51 17.31 1.36 10.57
CA SER A 51 18.50 0.89 9.84
C SER A 51 18.54 1.38 8.38
N GLY A 52 17.45 1.93 7.87
CA GLY A 52 17.34 2.37 6.48
C GLY A 52 17.00 1.27 5.50
N GLU A 53 16.81 0.03 5.95
CA GLU A 53 16.48 -1.09 5.08
C GLU A 53 15.06 -0.97 4.52
N ILE A 54 14.11 -0.50 5.36
CA ILE A 54 12.73 -0.23 4.96
C ILE A 54 12.45 1.24 5.17
N LEU A 55 11.79 1.87 4.20
CA LEU A 55 11.32 3.25 4.31
C LEU A 55 9.85 3.24 4.70
N SER A 56 9.41 4.25 5.46
CA SER A 56 8.01 4.41 5.80
C SER A 56 7.49 5.76 5.34
N GLU A 57 6.31 5.77 4.75
CA GLU A 57 5.58 6.98 4.38
C GLU A 57 4.15 6.84 4.91
N GLY A 58 3.88 7.43 6.08
CA GLY A 58 2.62 7.22 6.77
C GLY A 58 2.45 5.75 7.14
N ASP A 59 1.39 5.13 6.66
CA ASP A 59 1.09 3.72 6.91
C ASP A 59 1.61 2.78 5.81
N TYR A 60 2.47 3.28 4.91
CA TYR A 60 3.01 2.49 3.80
C TYR A 60 4.49 2.23 3.97
N PHE A 61 4.92 1.03 3.57
CA PHE A 61 6.31 0.59 3.67
C PHE A 61 6.84 0.17 2.31
N LEU A 62 8.10 0.53 2.03
CA LEU A 62 8.79 0.19 0.78
C LEU A 62 10.28 0.03 1.05
N LEU A 63 10.97 -0.68 0.16
CA LEU A 63 12.42 -0.78 0.25
C LEU A 63 13.07 0.47 -0.34
N LYS A 64 14.28 0.79 0.14
CA LYS A 64 15.07 1.89 -0.42
C LYS A 64 15.32 1.63 -1.91
N GLY A 65 15.00 2.62 -2.74
CA GLY A 65 15.15 2.51 -4.19
C GLY A 65 14.02 1.79 -4.91
N GLN A 66 13.01 1.32 -4.17
CA GLN A 66 11.85 0.67 -4.77
C GLN A 66 10.91 1.72 -5.38
N ASP A 67 10.45 1.48 -6.60
CA ASP A 67 9.55 2.40 -7.28
C ASP A 67 8.09 2.18 -6.89
N TYR A 68 7.32 3.27 -6.90
CA TYR A 68 5.87 3.21 -6.76
C TYR A 68 5.26 2.83 -8.10
N SER A 69 5.11 1.54 -8.34
CA SER A 69 4.45 1.07 -9.55
C SER A 69 2.97 0.80 -9.30
N SER A 70 2.15 1.05 -10.30
CA SER A 70 0.73 0.75 -10.20
C SER A 70 0.51 -0.77 -10.20
N ARG A 71 -0.44 -1.24 -9.38
CA ARG A 71 -0.77 -2.66 -9.26
C ARG A 71 -2.24 -2.88 -9.52
N ASN A 72 -2.55 -3.89 -10.33
CA ASN A 72 -3.93 -4.30 -10.54
C ASN A 72 -4.37 -5.15 -9.33
N ARG A 73 -5.44 -4.71 -8.66
CA ARG A 73 -5.94 -5.34 -7.44
C ARG A 73 -7.20 -6.16 -7.63
N SER A 74 -7.62 -6.39 -8.88
CA SER A 74 -8.88 -7.10 -9.18
C SER A 74 -8.90 -8.53 -8.64
N GLU A 75 -7.73 -9.17 -8.52
CA GLU A 75 -7.59 -10.55 -8.05
C GLU A 75 -7.43 -10.67 -6.53
N LEU A 76 -7.32 -9.56 -5.81
CA LEU A 76 -7.16 -9.60 -4.35
C LEU A 76 -8.49 -9.89 -3.64
N PRO A 77 -8.45 -10.51 -2.43
CA PRO A 77 -9.63 -10.67 -1.61
C PRO A 77 -10.29 -9.31 -1.29
N ASN A 78 -11.60 -9.31 -1.11
CA ASN A 78 -12.35 -8.07 -0.89
C ASN A 78 -11.78 -7.19 0.24
N GLN A 79 -11.36 -7.80 1.35
CA GLN A 79 -10.81 -7.04 2.48
C GLN A 79 -9.51 -6.31 2.13
N GLU A 80 -8.75 -6.82 1.14
CA GLU A 80 -7.49 -6.22 0.69
C GLU A 80 -7.69 -5.21 -0.44
N ARG A 81 -8.90 -5.14 -0.99
CA ARG A 81 -9.23 -4.23 -2.09
C ARG A 81 -9.79 -2.88 -1.61
N ASN A 82 -9.69 -2.60 -0.32
CA ASN A 82 -10.10 -1.30 0.20
C ASN A 82 -9.24 -0.20 -0.44
N PRO A 83 -9.87 0.82 -1.06
CA PRO A 83 -9.11 1.94 -1.66
C PRO A 83 -8.19 2.66 -0.68
N ASP A 84 -8.46 2.58 0.62
CA ASP A 84 -7.60 3.17 1.64
C ASP A 84 -6.23 2.51 1.71
N PHE A 85 -6.07 1.31 1.14
CA PHE A 85 -4.80 0.60 1.07
C PHE A 85 -3.97 0.96 -0.17
N VAL A 86 -4.44 1.90 -0.98
CA VAL A 86 -3.70 2.44 -2.12
C VAL A 86 -3.08 3.76 -1.71
N SER A 87 -1.76 3.89 -1.87
CA SER A 87 -1.07 5.13 -1.49
C SER A 87 -1.36 6.26 -2.49
N ASP A 88 -1.28 7.49 -2.01
CA ASP A 88 -1.44 8.66 -2.87
C ASP A 88 -0.37 8.67 -3.97
N GLN A 89 0.85 8.24 -3.65
CA GLN A 89 1.93 8.18 -4.62
C GLN A 89 1.62 7.20 -5.74
N GLU A 90 1.01 6.06 -5.43
CA GLU A 90 0.62 5.09 -6.47
C GLU A 90 -0.46 5.67 -7.39
N LEU A 91 -1.41 6.44 -6.85
CA LEU A 91 -2.40 7.14 -7.66
C LEU A 91 -1.74 8.14 -8.60
N LEU A 92 -0.77 8.91 -8.11
CA LEU A 92 -0.05 9.89 -8.92
C LEU A 92 0.79 9.21 -10.02
N GLU A 93 1.48 8.12 -9.70
CA GLU A 93 2.26 7.38 -10.68
C GLU A 93 1.37 6.73 -11.75
N THR A 94 0.18 6.24 -11.34
CA THR A 94 -0.79 5.69 -12.29
C THR A 94 -1.30 6.77 -13.23
N GLN A 95 -1.58 7.96 -12.71
CA GLN A 95 -1.99 9.11 -13.53
C GLN A 95 -0.93 9.43 -14.59
N LYS A 96 0.33 9.48 -14.20
CA LYS A 96 1.43 9.74 -15.12
C LYS A 96 1.52 8.69 -16.21
N ALA A 97 1.43 7.42 -15.81
CA ALA A 97 1.52 6.30 -16.76
C ALA A 97 0.39 6.32 -17.79
N LEU A 98 -0.81 6.74 -17.40
CA LEU A 98 -1.97 6.82 -18.28
C LEU A 98 -1.99 8.10 -19.12
N GLY A 99 -1.28 9.14 -18.68
CA GLY A 99 -1.39 10.47 -19.30
C GLY A 99 -2.78 11.07 -19.12
N ALA A 100 -3.51 10.64 -18.10
CA ALA A 100 -4.90 11.03 -17.85
C ALA A 100 -5.00 12.31 -17.02
N PRO A 101 -6.15 13.02 -17.07
CA PRO A 101 -6.40 14.12 -16.13
C PRO A 101 -6.38 13.60 -14.69
N ALA A 102 -5.96 14.47 -13.75
CA ALA A 102 -5.77 14.10 -12.35
C ALA A 102 -7.03 13.54 -11.67
N THR A 103 -8.21 13.88 -12.17
CA THR A 103 -9.50 13.46 -11.59
C THR A 103 -10.21 12.41 -12.45
N ASP A 104 -9.50 11.74 -13.34
CA ASP A 104 -10.10 10.73 -14.23
C ASP A 104 -10.28 9.40 -13.50
N ALA A 105 -11.50 8.86 -13.54
CA ALA A 105 -11.84 7.58 -12.94
C ALA A 105 -11.02 6.42 -13.50
N SER A 106 -10.44 6.57 -14.71
CA SER A 106 -9.58 5.55 -15.31
C SER A 106 -8.37 5.22 -14.43
N ILE A 107 -7.92 6.15 -13.57
CA ILE A 107 -6.83 5.92 -12.62
C ILE A 107 -7.18 4.77 -11.68
N TRP A 108 -8.38 4.82 -11.08
CA TRP A 108 -8.85 3.76 -10.21
C TRP A 108 -9.09 2.45 -10.96
N ARG A 109 -9.64 2.54 -12.17
CA ARG A 109 -9.91 1.35 -13.00
C ARG A 109 -8.62 0.64 -13.38
N ALA A 110 -7.57 1.39 -13.67
CA ALA A 110 -6.25 0.81 -13.99
C ALA A 110 -5.68 0.01 -12.81
N LEU A 111 -6.06 0.37 -11.58
CA LEU A 111 -5.65 -0.33 -10.37
C LEU A 111 -6.56 -1.53 -10.03
N GLY A 112 -7.54 -1.82 -10.86
CA GLY A 112 -8.41 -2.98 -10.69
C GLY A 112 -9.77 -2.70 -10.06
N TYR A 113 -10.15 -1.43 -9.93
CA TYR A 113 -11.44 -1.04 -9.35
C TYR A 113 -12.46 -0.79 -10.45
N ALA A 114 -13.32 -1.77 -10.71
CA ALA A 114 -14.37 -1.64 -11.73
C ALA A 114 -15.41 -0.59 -11.33
N ARG A 115 -15.70 -0.50 -10.03
CA ARG A 115 -16.66 0.46 -9.50
C ARG A 115 -15.92 1.57 -8.77
N VAL A 116 -16.10 2.81 -9.21
CA VAL A 116 -15.46 3.98 -8.60
C VAL A 116 -16.52 4.77 -7.85
N THR A 117 -16.33 4.91 -6.53
CA THR A 117 -17.28 5.60 -5.65
C THR A 117 -17.02 7.10 -5.63
N THR A 118 -17.99 7.86 -5.08
CA THR A 118 -17.81 9.31 -4.87
C THR A 118 -16.59 9.62 -3.98
N ALA A 119 -16.40 8.84 -2.92
CA ALA A 119 -15.26 9.02 -2.03
C ALA A 119 -13.93 8.82 -2.75
N MET A 120 -13.86 7.85 -3.65
CA MET A 120 -12.67 7.59 -4.46
C MET A 120 -12.37 8.78 -5.39
N MET A 121 -13.40 9.35 -6.01
CA MET A 121 -13.24 10.53 -6.86
C MET A 121 -12.84 11.77 -6.05
N GLU A 122 -13.43 11.96 -4.88
CA GLU A 122 -13.06 13.06 -3.98
C GLU A 122 -11.58 12.98 -3.56
N ARG A 123 -11.08 11.78 -3.39
CA ARG A 123 -9.68 11.57 -3.06
C ARG A 123 -8.76 12.05 -4.18
N LEU A 124 -9.12 11.78 -5.45
CA LEU A 124 -8.36 12.27 -6.60
C LEU A 124 -8.37 13.80 -6.66
N GLU A 125 -9.53 14.41 -6.39
CA GLU A 125 -9.66 15.87 -6.36
C GLU A 125 -8.76 16.48 -5.28
N GLY A 126 -8.69 15.85 -4.11
CA GLY A 126 -7.81 16.27 -3.02
C GLY A 126 -6.34 16.21 -3.40
N LEU A 127 -5.93 15.19 -4.15
CA LEU A 127 -4.55 15.06 -4.62
C LEU A 127 -4.20 16.14 -5.64
N GLU A 128 -5.12 16.50 -6.53
CA GLU A 128 -4.92 17.57 -7.47
C GLU A 128 -4.69 18.91 -6.74
N GLY A 129 -5.50 19.20 -5.72
CA GLY A 129 -5.34 20.39 -4.90
C GLY A 129 -4.01 20.43 -4.17
N SER A 130 -3.48 19.30 -3.72
CA SER A 130 -2.22 19.24 -2.98
C SER A 130 -0.99 19.42 -3.86
N LYS A 131 -1.11 19.31 -5.18
CA LYS A 131 -0.01 19.54 -6.12
C LYS A 131 0.30 21.03 -6.31
N GLN A 132 -0.61 21.88 -5.89
CA GLN A 132 -0.46 23.31 -5.98
C GLN A 132 0.15 23.86 -4.69
#